data_8fb8dbfc78dde98f7ba5208b8be5b1b1
#
_entry.id   8fb8dbfc78dde98f7ba5208b8be5b1b1
#
_cell.length_a   1.000
_cell.length_b   1.000
_cell.length_c   1.000
_cell.angle_alpha   90.00
_cell.angle_beta   90.00
_cell.angle_gamma   90.00
#
_symmetry.space_group_name_H-M   'P 1'
#
loop_
_entity.id
_entity.type
_entity.pdbx_description
1 polymer ?
#
loop_
_entity_poly.entity_id
_entity_poly.type
_entity_poly.pdbx_seq_one_letter_code
_entity_poly.pdbx_strand_id
1 'polypeptide(L)'
;SEGLLQLSMMQDLSEKTVLILRGNGGREFFAEQAQQRGGRIEIVECYRREPFVYNQAEQTSLCKRAGVQTIVVTSAEILTQLVDFVPQSEHNWLKSCHLITISERIAHLAQALGWQQVTVCPCSDNRTLLQTLLQCR
;
A
#
# COMPACT_ATOMS: atom_id res chain seq x y z
N SER A 1 5.93 4.20 11.08
CA SER A 1 7.33 4.51 11.43
C SER A 1 7.48 5.90 12.06
N GLU A 2 6.77 6.90 11.58
CA GLU A 2 6.80 8.26 12.10
C GLU A 2 6.39 8.31 13.59
N GLY A 3 5.32 7.62 13.96
CA GLY A 3 4.85 7.54 15.34
C GLY A 3 5.87 6.89 16.31
N LEU A 4 6.59 5.87 15.85
CA LEU A 4 7.66 5.26 16.65
C LEU A 4 8.77 6.26 16.97
N LEU A 5 9.13 7.10 16.01
CA LEU A 5 10.17 8.11 16.17
C LEU A 5 9.79 9.26 17.12
N GLN A 6 8.50 9.39 17.46
CA GLN A 6 8.00 10.37 18.42
C GLN A 6 8.11 9.90 19.88
N LEU A 7 8.34 8.61 20.11
CA LEU A 7 8.54 8.10 21.47
C LEU A 7 9.78 8.73 22.11
N SER A 8 9.68 9.03 23.41
CA SER A 8 10.77 9.68 24.17
C SER A 8 12.07 8.88 24.12
N MET A 9 11.98 7.55 24.19
CA MET A 9 13.14 6.65 24.08
C MET A 9 13.82 6.69 22.70
N MET A 10 13.17 7.21 21.68
CA MET A 10 13.69 7.31 20.31
C MET A 10 14.29 8.68 19.98
N GLN A 11 14.31 9.62 20.92
CA GLN A 11 14.81 10.97 20.67
C GLN A 11 16.35 11.04 20.67
N ASP A 12 17.00 10.26 21.55
CA ASP A 12 18.44 10.13 21.61
C ASP A 12 18.81 8.64 21.63
N LEU A 13 19.47 8.20 20.58
CA LEU A 13 19.91 6.82 20.38
C LEU A 13 21.42 6.66 20.49
N SER A 14 22.14 7.67 21.01
CA SER A 14 23.58 7.61 21.23
C SER A 14 23.95 6.36 22.03
N GLU A 15 24.94 5.62 21.54
CA GLU A 15 25.42 4.36 22.12
C GLU A 15 24.38 3.22 22.18
N LYS A 16 23.23 3.37 21.49
CA LYS A 16 22.20 2.33 21.42
C LYS A 16 22.25 1.61 20.09
N THR A 17 21.97 0.31 20.14
CA THR A 17 21.78 -0.52 18.95
C THR A 17 20.29 -0.77 18.74
N VAL A 18 19.80 -0.47 17.55
CA VAL A 18 18.42 -0.72 17.16
C VAL A 18 18.41 -1.84 16.12
N LEU A 19 17.79 -2.95 16.48
CA LEU A 19 17.57 -4.08 15.56
C LEU A 19 16.22 -3.91 14.87
N ILE A 20 16.23 -3.89 13.54
CA ILE A 20 15.03 -3.81 12.70
C ILE A 20 14.81 -5.17 12.03
N LEU A 21 13.71 -5.81 12.39
CA LEU A 21 13.24 -7.03 11.72
C LEU A 21 12.22 -6.64 10.66
N ARG A 22 12.50 -6.95 9.39
CA ARG A 22 11.64 -6.56 8.27
C ARG A 22 11.64 -7.58 7.13
N GLY A 23 10.78 -7.36 6.13
CA GLY A 23 10.83 -8.06 4.86
C GLY A 23 11.79 -7.40 3.87
N ASN A 24 11.93 -8.01 2.69
CA ASN A 24 12.65 -7.41 1.58
C ASN A 24 11.95 -6.11 1.12
N GLY A 25 12.70 -5.06 0.92
CA GLY A 25 12.20 -3.74 0.54
C GLY A 25 11.50 -3.01 1.69
N GLY A 26 10.88 -1.89 1.37
CA GLY A 26 10.22 -1.01 2.33
C GLY A 26 10.90 0.36 2.42
N ARG A 27 10.33 1.23 3.27
CA ARG A 27 10.86 2.58 3.46
C ARG A 27 12.09 2.57 4.37
N GLU A 28 13.16 3.19 3.93
CA GLU A 28 14.40 3.36 4.72
C GLU A 28 14.27 4.46 5.79
N PHE A 29 13.22 5.27 5.74
CA PHE A 29 13.00 6.45 6.57
C PHE A 29 13.27 6.22 8.06
N PHE A 30 12.77 5.12 8.64
CA PHE A 30 12.98 4.84 10.05
C PHE A 30 14.46 4.58 10.38
N ALA A 31 15.13 3.77 9.56
CA ALA A 31 16.54 3.45 9.73
C ALA A 31 17.42 4.71 9.62
N GLU A 32 17.16 5.54 8.61
CA GLU A 32 17.87 6.79 8.38
C GLU A 32 17.71 7.76 9.56
N GLN A 33 16.48 7.95 10.04
CA GLN A 33 16.20 8.83 11.17
C GLN A 33 16.83 8.32 12.48
N ALA A 34 16.76 7.02 12.73
CA ALA A 34 17.38 6.42 13.92
C ALA A 34 18.91 6.55 13.87
N GLN A 35 19.53 6.40 12.71
CA GLN A 35 20.96 6.60 12.51
C GLN A 35 21.36 8.06 12.72
N GLN A 36 20.58 9.02 12.20
CA GLN A 36 20.80 10.45 12.42
C GLN A 36 20.73 10.85 13.90
N ARG A 37 19.97 10.11 14.73
CA ARG A 37 19.88 10.27 16.18
C ARG A 37 20.98 9.56 16.96
N GLY A 38 22.02 9.10 16.29
CA GLY A 38 23.20 8.48 16.88
C GLY A 38 23.11 6.98 17.09
N GLY A 39 22.04 6.33 16.69
CA GLY A 39 21.84 4.89 16.84
C GLY A 39 22.69 4.07 15.88
N ARG A 40 23.18 2.92 16.35
CA ARG A 40 23.69 1.86 15.49
C ARG A 40 22.52 1.02 15.01
N ILE A 41 22.36 0.89 13.70
CA ILE A 41 21.23 0.21 13.09
C ILE A 41 21.69 -1.16 12.53
N GLU A 42 21.03 -2.20 12.98
CA GLU A 42 21.17 -3.55 12.45
C GLU A 42 19.84 -3.93 11.79
N ILE A 43 19.90 -4.39 10.53
CA ILE A 43 18.71 -4.79 9.77
C ILE A 43 18.78 -6.28 9.48
N VAL A 44 17.71 -7.00 9.81
CA VAL A 44 17.56 -8.42 9.49
C VAL A 44 16.32 -8.59 8.63
N GLU A 45 16.50 -9.06 7.41
CA GLU A 45 15.40 -9.46 6.54
C GLU A 45 14.92 -10.86 6.91
N CYS A 46 13.73 -10.92 7.55
CA CYS A 46 13.17 -12.15 8.10
C CYS A 46 12.24 -12.89 7.13
N TYR A 47 11.75 -12.21 6.11
CA TYR A 47 10.84 -12.76 5.11
C TYR A 47 10.97 -12.04 3.77
N ARG A 48 10.48 -12.68 2.74
CA ARG A 48 10.45 -12.13 1.39
C ARG A 48 9.02 -12.02 0.90
N ARG A 49 8.67 -10.88 0.31
CA ARG A 49 7.42 -10.69 -0.41
C ARG A 49 7.71 -10.86 -1.89
N GLU A 50 6.99 -11.76 -2.51
CA GLU A 50 7.09 -12.00 -3.95
C GLU A 50 5.67 -12.00 -4.55
N PRO A 51 5.45 -11.33 -5.68
CA PRO A 51 4.15 -11.39 -6.33
C PRO A 51 3.92 -12.80 -6.91
N PHE A 52 2.69 -13.28 -6.80
CA PHE A 52 2.28 -14.48 -7.52
C PHE A 52 2.25 -14.21 -9.02
N VAL A 53 2.64 -15.20 -9.81
CA VAL A 53 2.57 -15.14 -11.26
C VAL A 53 1.24 -15.75 -11.72
N TYR A 54 0.39 -14.92 -12.34
CA TYR A 54 -0.88 -15.32 -12.93
C TYR A 54 -0.91 -14.95 -14.41
N ASN A 55 -1.80 -15.60 -15.17
CA ASN A 55 -2.14 -15.12 -16.51
C ASN A 55 -2.95 -13.82 -16.41
N GLN A 56 -2.30 -12.71 -16.71
CA GLN A 56 -2.85 -11.36 -16.55
C GLN A 56 -4.13 -11.14 -17.36
N ALA A 57 -4.12 -11.55 -18.64
CA ALA A 57 -5.26 -11.38 -19.54
C ALA A 57 -6.46 -12.23 -19.09
N GLU A 58 -6.21 -13.48 -18.68
CA GLU A 58 -7.25 -14.40 -18.22
C GLU A 58 -7.90 -13.90 -16.93
N GLN A 59 -7.10 -13.49 -15.94
CA GLN A 59 -7.62 -12.97 -14.65
C GLN A 59 -8.38 -11.66 -14.84
N THR A 60 -7.88 -10.75 -15.68
CA THR A 60 -8.58 -9.51 -16.01
C THR A 60 -9.91 -9.78 -16.69
N SER A 61 -9.93 -10.69 -17.66
CA SER A 61 -11.15 -11.11 -18.36
C SER A 61 -12.17 -11.75 -17.39
N LEU A 62 -11.70 -12.55 -16.44
CA LEU A 62 -12.54 -13.14 -15.40
C LEU A 62 -13.20 -12.07 -14.53
N CYS A 63 -12.45 -11.08 -14.05
CA CYS A 63 -12.98 -9.98 -13.26
C CYS A 63 -14.03 -9.17 -14.03
N LYS A 64 -13.78 -8.87 -15.28
CA LYS A 64 -14.74 -8.16 -16.14
C LYS A 64 -16.04 -8.95 -16.33
N ARG A 65 -15.94 -10.23 -16.63
CA ARG A 65 -17.13 -11.11 -16.80
C ARG A 65 -17.90 -11.28 -15.50
N ALA A 66 -17.21 -11.27 -14.36
CA ALA A 66 -17.84 -11.32 -13.04
C ALA A 66 -18.51 -10.00 -12.64
N GLY A 67 -18.38 -8.95 -13.46
CA GLY A 67 -19.00 -7.65 -13.19
C GLY A 67 -18.33 -6.84 -12.08
N VAL A 68 -17.01 -7.00 -11.90
CA VAL A 68 -16.24 -6.20 -10.92
C VAL A 68 -16.33 -4.73 -11.29
N GLN A 69 -16.84 -3.92 -10.36
CA GLN A 69 -17.01 -2.47 -10.49
C GLN A 69 -16.30 -1.68 -9.38
N THR A 70 -15.96 -2.34 -8.29
CA THR A 70 -15.30 -1.73 -7.13
C THR A 70 -14.04 -2.51 -6.77
N ILE A 71 -12.96 -1.79 -6.51
CA ILE A 71 -11.66 -2.34 -6.16
C ILE A 71 -11.20 -1.71 -4.85
N VAL A 72 -10.75 -2.53 -3.91
CA VAL A 72 -10.19 -2.07 -2.63
C VAL A 72 -8.67 -2.23 -2.67
N VAL A 73 -7.95 -1.15 -2.39
CA VAL A 73 -6.48 -1.14 -2.36
C VAL A 73 -5.99 -0.57 -1.04
N THR A 74 -5.20 -1.34 -0.33
CA THR A 74 -4.73 -1.01 1.03
C THR A 74 -3.28 -0.56 1.10
N SER A 75 -2.55 -0.55 -0.03
CA SER A 75 -1.18 -0.01 -0.09
C SER A 75 -0.85 0.55 -1.47
N ALA A 76 0.11 1.48 -1.52
CA ALA A 76 0.60 2.02 -2.78
C ALA A 76 1.28 0.94 -3.65
N GLU A 77 1.97 -0.01 -3.01
CA GLU A 77 2.59 -1.15 -3.68
C GLU A 77 1.55 -2.01 -4.42
N ILE A 78 0.44 -2.35 -3.73
CA ILE A 78 -0.67 -3.11 -4.34
C ILE A 78 -1.29 -2.33 -5.50
N LEU A 79 -1.46 -1.01 -5.36
CA LEU A 79 -1.98 -0.18 -6.45
C LEU A 79 -1.08 -0.24 -7.69
N THR A 80 0.23 -0.08 -7.51
CA THR A 80 1.20 -0.17 -8.60
C THR A 80 1.21 -1.56 -9.24
N GLN A 81 1.23 -2.60 -8.42
CA GLN A 81 1.18 -3.98 -8.90
C GLN A 81 -0.11 -4.28 -9.69
N LEU A 82 -1.25 -3.73 -9.27
CA LEU A 82 -2.53 -3.88 -9.96
C LEU A 82 -2.48 -3.23 -11.36
N VAL A 83 -1.94 -2.02 -11.45
CA VAL A 83 -1.78 -1.32 -12.75
C VAL A 83 -0.86 -2.09 -13.68
N ASP A 84 0.26 -2.59 -13.18
CA ASP A 84 1.21 -3.37 -13.95
C ASP A 84 0.64 -4.76 -14.34
N PHE A 85 -0.22 -5.32 -13.49
CA PHE A 85 -0.84 -6.62 -13.70
C PHE A 85 -1.91 -6.58 -14.81
N VAL A 86 -2.74 -5.55 -14.85
CA VAL A 86 -3.82 -5.43 -15.83
C VAL A 86 -3.24 -5.05 -17.20
N PRO A 87 -3.54 -5.79 -18.27
CA PRO A 87 -3.05 -5.43 -19.60
C PRO A 87 -3.42 -3.99 -19.97
N GLN A 88 -2.51 -3.30 -20.67
CA GLN A 88 -2.70 -1.89 -21.02
C GLN A 88 -3.99 -1.64 -21.83
N SER A 89 -4.40 -2.58 -22.66
CA SER A 89 -5.65 -2.52 -23.40
C SER A 89 -6.90 -2.47 -22.52
N GLU A 90 -6.79 -2.87 -21.25
CA GLU A 90 -7.87 -2.94 -20.28
C GLU A 90 -7.79 -1.83 -19.21
N HIS A 91 -6.84 -0.92 -19.33
CA HIS A 91 -6.68 0.18 -18.37
C HIS A 91 -7.87 1.13 -18.35
N ASN A 92 -8.59 1.32 -19.45
CA ASN A 92 -9.82 2.12 -19.47
C ASN A 92 -10.89 1.51 -18.56
N TRP A 93 -11.09 0.19 -18.63
CA TRP A 93 -11.96 -0.51 -17.71
C TRP A 93 -11.48 -0.41 -16.27
N LEU A 94 -10.20 -0.70 -16.00
CA LEU A 94 -9.62 -0.65 -14.66
C LEU A 94 -9.85 0.71 -14.00
N LYS A 95 -9.54 1.78 -14.70
CA LYS A 95 -9.64 3.16 -14.18
C LYS A 95 -11.08 3.69 -14.11
N SER A 96 -12.03 3.02 -14.77
CA SER A 96 -13.46 3.28 -14.63
C SER A 96 -14.07 2.62 -13.39
N CYS A 97 -13.40 1.62 -12.82
CA CYS A 97 -13.82 1.02 -11.56
C CYS A 97 -13.70 2.03 -10.41
N HIS A 98 -14.63 1.95 -9.46
CA HIS A 98 -14.54 2.72 -8.21
C HIS A 98 -13.41 2.18 -7.35
N LEU A 99 -12.43 2.99 -7.02
CA LEU A 99 -11.33 2.63 -6.14
C LEU A 99 -11.60 3.08 -4.72
N ILE A 100 -11.53 2.14 -3.77
CA ILE A 100 -11.55 2.44 -2.34
C ILE A 100 -10.16 2.21 -1.78
N THR A 101 -9.64 3.18 -1.07
CA THR A 101 -8.32 3.13 -0.43
C THR A 101 -8.37 3.59 1.01
N ILE A 102 -7.28 3.40 1.76
CA ILE A 102 -7.21 3.68 3.20
C ILE A 102 -6.39 4.93 3.55
N SER A 103 -5.90 5.66 2.56
CA SER A 103 -5.15 6.90 2.82
C SER A 103 -5.23 7.88 1.66
N GLU A 104 -5.15 9.17 2.00
CA GLU A 104 -5.08 10.26 1.00
C GLU A 104 -3.87 10.11 0.08
N ARG A 105 -2.75 9.63 0.58
CA ARG A 105 -1.54 9.41 -0.23
C ARG A 105 -1.78 8.42 -1.36
N ILE A 106 -2.48 7.32 -1.08
CA ILE A 106 -2.83 6.31 -2.11
C ILE A 106 -3.88 6.88 -3.06
N ALA A 107 -4.84 7.65 -2.55
CA ALA A 107 -5.86 8.30 -3.38
C ALA A 107 -5.23 9.28 -4.38
N HIS A 108 -4.31 10.13 -3.95
CA HIS A 108 -3.59 11.05 -4.84
C HIS A 108 -2.78 10.30 -5.90
N LEU A 109 -2.11 9.20 -5.52
CA LEU A 109 -1.40 8.35 -6.47
C LEU A 109 -2.36 7.75 -7.52
N ALA A 110 -3.51 7.25 -7.11
CA ALA A 110 -4.52 6.69 -8.00
C ALA A 110 -5.06 7.75 -8.97
N GLN A 111 -5.37 8.94 -8.49
CA GLN A 111 -5.81 10.07 -9.32
C GLN A 111 -4.74 10.47 -10.34
N ALA A 112 -3.47 10.53 -9.94
CA ALA A 112 -2.36 10.79 -10.84
C ALA A 112 -2.20 9.70 -11.91
N LEU A 113 -2.56 8.46 -11.61
CA LEU A 113 -2.60 7.33 -12.55
C LEU A 113 -3.84 7.34 -13.46
N GLY A 114 -4.80 8.25 -13.23
CA GLY A 114 -5.99 8.44 -14.07
C GLY A 114 -7.27 7.80 -13.56
N TRP A 115 -7.33 7.36 -12.29
CA TRP A 115 -8.60 6.91 -11.70
C TRP A 115 -9.59 8.05 -11.59
N GLN A 116 -10.83 7.80 -12.02
CA GLN A 116 -11.88 8.82 -12.06
C GLN A 116 -12.65 8.90 -10.75
N GLN A 117 -12.85 7.77 -10.07
CA GLN A 117 -13.62 7.69 -8.85
C GLN A 117 -12.81 7.00 -7.76
N VAL A 118 -12.40 7.78 -6.75
CA VAL A 118 -11.60 7.30 -5.62
C VAL A 118 -12.28 7.73 -4.32
N THR A 119 -12.47 6.80 -3.42
CA THR A 119 -12.97 7.05 -2.06
C THR A 119 -11.92 6.64 -1.03
N VAL A 120 -11.65 7.50 -0.05
CA VAL A 120 -10.77 7.20 1.06
C VAL A 120 -11.59 6.67 2.23
N CYS A 121 -11.31 5.44 2.65
CA CYS A 121 -11.81 4.88 3.88
C CYS A 121 -10.96 5.42 5.05
N PRO A 122 -11.56 6.00 6.11
CA PRO A 122 -10.80 6.66 7.17
C PRO A 122 -9.96 5.70 8.04
N CYS A 123 -10.21 4.40 7.93
CA CYS A 123 -9.53 3.38 8.73
C CYS A 123 -9.38 2.08 7.95
N SER A 124 -8.34 1.30 8.25
CA SER A 124 -8.05 0.04 7.57
C SER A 124 -8.73 -1.20 8.18
N ASP A 125 -9.54 -1.03 9.23
CA ASP A 125 -10.27 -2.14 9.83
C ASP A 125 -11.43 -2.61 8.95
N ASN A 126 -11.77 -3.89 9.07
CA ASN A 126 -12.78 -4.55 8.24
C ASN A 126 -14.17 -3.92 8.38
N ARG A 127 -14.52 -3.44 9.57
CA ARG A 127 -15.83 -2.84 9.84
C ARG A 127 -16.00 -1.53 9.09
N THR A 128 -15.00 -0.65 9.16
CA THR A 128 -15.02 0.63 8.48
C THR A 128 -14.95 0.47 6.96
N LEU A 129 -14.16 -0.48 6.46
CA LEU A 129 -14.13 -0.83 5.04
C LEU A 129 -15.49 -1.32 4.54
N LEU A 130 -16.15 -2.20 5.30
CA LEU A 130 -17.49 -2.68 4.94
C LEU A 130 -18.52 -1.56 4.91
N GLN A 131 -18.51 -0.65 5.89
CA GLN A 131 -19.39 0.50 5.92
C GLN A 131 -19.17 1.42 4.71
N THR A 132 -17.92 1.68 4.36
CA THR A 132 -17.56 2.49 3.18
C THR A 132 -18.07 1.83 1.89
N LEU A 133 -17.89 0.52 1.75
CA LEU A 133 -18.41 -0.24 0.60
C LEU A 133 -19.94 -0.13 0.48
N LEU A 134 -20.67 -0.22 1.60
CA LEU A 134 -22.13 -0.12 1.62
C LEU A 134 -22.63 1.29 1.24
N GLN A 135 -21.89 2.33 1.60
CA GLN A 135 -22.20 3.73 1.25
C GLN A 135 -21.92 4.06 -0.22
N CYS A 136 -21.04 3.31 -0.87
CA CYS A 136 -20.63 3.51 -2.27
C CYS A 136 -21.48 2.74 -3.28
N ARG A 137 -22.56 2.11 -2.86
CA ARG A 137 -23.51 1.40 -3.72
C ARG A 137 -24.44 2.32 -4.48
#